data_034642807c2c83d12997f156539607c3
#
_entry.id   034642807c2c83d12997f156539607c3
#
_cell.length_a   1.000
_cell.length_b   1.000
_cell.length_c   1.000
_cell.angle_alpha   90.00
_cell.angle_beta   90.00
_cell.angle_gamma   90.00
#
_symmetry.space_group_name_H-M   'P 1'
#
loop_
_entity.id
_entity.type
_entity.pdbx_description
1 polymer ?
#
loop_
_entity_poly.entity_id
_entity_poly.type
_entity_poly.pdbx_seq_one_letter_code
_entity_poly.pdbx_strand_id
1 'polypeptide(L)'
;MKLYFGIFLEKTPNHFGLGKSTVTKFLYKETALAWGKQRCEYGTERAVFETEEEVINFLEQKGFPKKFAQKVLHFAEVNEEVRG
;
A
#
# COMPACT_ATOMS: atom_id res chain seq x y z
N MET A 1 16.48 -10.54 1.21
CA MET A 1 15.11 -11.05 1.39
C MET A 1 14.14 -10.19 0.60
N LYS A 2 13.26 -10.82 -0.15
CA LYS A 2 12.28 -10.08 -0.95
C LYS A 2 11.09 -9.69 -0.07
N LEU A 3 10.67 -8.43 -0.19
CA LEU A 3 9.48 -7.94 0.48
C LEU A 3 8.38 -7.67 -0.54
N TYR A 4 7.17 -7.80 -0.10
CA TYR A 4 5.99 -7.45 -0.87
C TYR A 4 5.33 -6.25 -0.24
N PHE A 5 4.64 -5.44 -1.04
CA PHE A 5 4.09 -4.18 -0.57
C PHE A 5 2.61 -4.12 -0.86
N GLY A 6 1.82 -3.81 0.15
CA GLY A 6 0.41 -3.56 -0.02
C GLY A 6 0.13 -2.07 0.17
N ILE A 7 -0.64 -1.50 -0.74
CA ILE A 7 -1.06 -0.11 -0.63
C ILE A 7 -2.57 -0.04 -0.47
N PHE A 8 -2.99 0.75 0.48
CA PHE A 8 -4.40 1.02 0.73
C PHE A 8 -4.62 2.52 0.55
N LEU A 9 -5.50 2.87 -0.38
CA LEU A 9 -5.89 4.25 -0.60
C LEU A 9 -7.36 4.41 -0.25
N GLU A 10 -7.63 5.23 0.73
CA GLU A 10 -8.98 5.52 1.13
C GLU A 10 -9.55 6.63 0.28
N LYS A 11 -10.69 6.37 -0.35
CA LYS A 11 -11.41 7.38 -1.10
C LYS A 11 -12.36 8.10 -0.16
N THR A 12 -12.06 9.35 0.11
CA THR A 12 -12.95 10.18 0.92
C THR A 12 -13.61 11.18 -0.01
N PRO A 13 -14.87 10.99 -0.34
CA PRO A 13 -15.55 11.85 -1.33
C PRO A 13 -15.69 13.30 -0.90
N ASN A 14 -15.46 13.60 0.35
CA ASN A 14 -15.63 14.96 0.88
C ASN A 14 -14.32 15.71 1.10
N HIS A 15 -13.21 15.17 0.65
CA HIS A 15 -11.91 15.80 0.85
C HIS A 15 -11.34 16.32 -0.45
N PHE A 16 -10.67 17.47 -0.34
CA PHE A 16 -9.98 18.06 -1.45
C PHE A 16 -8.63 17.42 -1.70
N GLY A 17 -8.42 16.29 -1.27
CA GLY A 17 -7.16 15.58 -1.45
C GLY A 17 -7.40 14.13 -1.63
N LEU A 18 -6.29 13.43 -1.72
CA LEU A 18 -6.29 12.01 -1.96
C LEU A 18 -6.45 11.32 -0.65
N GLY A 19 -7.16 11.28 0.17
CA GLY A 19 -7.34 10.51 1.37
C GLY A 19 -6.05 9.92 1.94
N LYS A 20 -6.19 9.12 2.95
CA LYS A 20 -5.04 8.49 3.61
C LYS A 20 -4.46 7.40 2.72
N SER A 21 -3.15 7.38 2.63
CA SER A 21 -2.46 6.26 2.04
C SER A 21 -1.75 5.49 3.14
N THR A 22 -1.83 4.18 3.07
CA THR A 22 -1.13 3.30 3.99
C THR A 22 -0.35 2.28 3.18
N VAL A 23 0.94 2.16 3.49
CA VAL A 23 1.77 1.14 2.88
C VAL A 23 2.19 0.17 3.96
N THR A 24 2.04 -1.11 3.69
CA THR A 24 2.47 -2.17 4.59
C THR A 24 3.40 -3.09 3.83
N LYS A 25 4.48 -3.48 4.47
CA LYS A 25 5.43 -4.44 3.92
C LYS A 25 5.06 -5.84 4.41
N PHE A 26 5.27 -6.82 3.56
CA PHE A 26 4.95 -8.21 3.88
C PHE A 26 6.12 -9.11 3.54
N LEU A 27 6.35 -10.11 4.36
CA LEU A 27 7.35 -11.12 4.08
C LEU A 27 6.84 -12.17 3.07
N TYR A 28 5.53 -12.35 3.02
CA TYR A 28 4.91 -13.38 2.19
C TYR A 28 3.86 -12.79 1.27
N LYS A 29 3.90 -13.22 0.02
CA LYS A 29 2.98 -12.72 -1.00
C LYS A 29 1.52 -13.05 -0.64
N GLU A 30 1.29 -14.23 -0.10
CA GLU A 30 -0.05 -14.69 0.26
C GLU A 30 -0.66 -13.80 1.34
N THR A 31 0.15 -13.37 2.28
CA THR A 31 -0.29 -12.46 3.34
C THR A 31 -0.70 -11.12 2.76
N ALA A 32 0.10 -10.61 1.82
CA ALA A 32 -0.20 -9.34 1.17
C ALA A 32 -1.51 -9.41 0.39
N LEU A 33 -1.72 -10.51 -0.34
CA LEU A 33 -2.94 -10.69 -1.12
C LEU A 33 -4.17 -10.82 -0.23
N ALA A 34 -4.05 -11.55 0.86
CA ALA A 34 -5.14 -11.70 1.82
C ALA A 34 -5.48 -10.36 2.48
N TRP A 35 -4.46 -9.60 2.85
CA TRP A 35 -4.63 -8.26 3.40
C TRP A 35 -5.39 -7.37 2.41
N GLY A 36 -4.98 -7.44 1.16
CA GLY A 36 -5.64 -6.72 0.11
C GLY A 36 -7.12 -7.06 -0.02
N LYS A 37 -7.43 -8.34 -0.03
CA LYS A 37 -8.80 -8.83 -0.18
C LYS A 37 -9.72 -8.36 0.93
N GLN A 38 -9.26 -8.43 2.17
CA GLN A 38 -10.07 -8.07 3.32
C GLN A 38 -10.55 -6.62 3.29
N ARG A 39 -9.81 -5.76 2.62
CA ARG A 39 -10.12 -4.33 2.63
C ARG A 39 -10.94 -3.88 1.42
N CYS A 40 -11.33 -4.83 0.55
CA CYS A 40 -12.11 -4.54 -0.65
C CYS A 40 -13.50 -4.01 -0.38
N GLU A 41 -14.02 -4.33 0.77
CA GLU A 41 -15.41 -4.06 1.09
C GLU A 41 -15.72 -2.58 1.35
N TYR A 42 -14.66 -1.77 1.50
CA TYR A 42 -14.83 -0.38 1.91
C TYR A 42 -14.64 0.63 0.78
N GLY A 43 -14.70 0.17 -0.47
CA GLY A 43 -14.59 1.08 -1.60
C GLY A 43 -13.23 1.74 -1.75
N THR A 44 -12.21 1.13 -1.19
CA THR A 44 -10.86 1.67 -1.26
C THR A 44 -10.08 1.01 -2.37
N GLU A 45 -9.18 1.77 -2.96
CA GLU A 45 -8.30 1.24 -3.98
C GLU A 45 -7.12 0.55 -3.32
N ARG A 46 -6.80 -0.66 -3.78
CA ARG A 46 -5.70 -1.43 -3.27
C ARG A 46 -4.85 -2.01 -4.36
N ALA A 47 -3.59 -2.13 -4.04
CA ALA A 47 -2.65 -2.74 -4.95
C ALA A 47 -1.59 -3.48 -4.15
N VAL A 48 -1.07 -4.55 -4.72
CA VAL A 48 0.04 -5.31 -4.17
C VAL A 48 1.19 -5.24 -5.15
N PHE A 49 2.36 -4.87 -4.67
CA PHE A 49 3.53 -4.68 -5.50
C PHE A 49 4.71 -5.51 -5.00
N GLU A 50 5.64 -5.76 -5.89
CA GLU A 50 6.82 -6.55 -5.56
C GLU A 50 8.10 -5.72 -5.42
N THR A 51 8.07 -4.45 -5.80
CA THR A 51 9.24 -3.57 -5.69
C THR A 51 8.85 -2.22 -5.13
N GLU A 52 9.81 -1.55 -4.48
CA GLU A 52 9.61 -0.20 -3.97
C GLU A 52 9.35 0.79 -5.10
N GLU A 53 10.04 0.60 -6.21
CA GLU A 53 9.87 1.48 -7.37
C GLU A 53 8.43 1.46 -7.87
N GLU A 54 7.83 0.29 -7.93
CA GLU A 54 6.43 0.18 -8.34
C GLU A 54 5.50 0.91 -7.39
N VAL A 55 5.78 0.83 -6.09
CA VAL A 55 5.00 1.54 -5.08
C VAL A 55 5.10 3.05 -5.28
N ILE A 56 6.31 3.54 -5.47
CA ILE A 56 6.54 4.97 -5.67
C ILE A 56 5.84 5.47 -6.92
N ASN A 57 5.97 4.72 -8.03
CA ASN A 57 5.32 5.08 -9.28
C ASN A 57 3.80 5.11 -9.15
N PHE A 58 3.25 4.14 -8.46
CA PHE A 58 1.81 4.09 -8.23
C PHE A 58 1.33 5.30 -7.44
N LEU A 59 2.02 5.62 -6.36
CA LEU A 59 1.64 6.77 -5.54
C LEU A 59 1.78 8.09 -6.30
N GLU A 60 2.81 8.22 -7.13
CA GLU A 60 2.97 9.41 -7.96
C GLU A 60 1.81 9.56 -8.95
N GLN A 61 1.37 8.46 -9.54
CA GLN A 61 0.24 8.47 -10.45
C GLN A 61 -1.05 8.89 -9.75
N LYS A 62 -1.14 8.63 -8.46
CA LYS A 62 -2.29 9.05 -7.67
C LYS A 62 -2.17 10.47 -7.13
N GLY A 63 -1.09 11.17 -7.47
CA GLY A 63 -0.92 12.56 -7.09
C GLY A 63 -0.06 12.82 -5.87
N PHE A 64 0.53 11.79 -5.29
CA PHE A 64 1.42 11.96 -4.14
C PHE A 64 2.84 12.31 -4.61
N PRO A 65 3.49 13.29 -3.97
CA PRO A 65 4.88 13.61 -4.30
C PRO A 65 5.81 12.42 -4.05
N LYS A 66 6.88 12.33 -4.83
CA LYS A 66 7.86 11.26 -4.67
C LYS A 66 8.45 11.21 -3.26
N LYS A 67 8.74 12.37 -2.68
CA LYS A 67 9.27 12.44 -1.31
C LYS A 67 8.30 11.85 -0.30
N PHE A 68 7.02 12.09 -0.48
CA PHE A 68 5.99 11.52 0.37
C PHE A 68 5.96 10.00 0.26
N ALA A 69 6.00 9.50 -0.98
CA ALA A 69 6.00 8.05 -1.22
C ALA A 69 7.21 7.38 -0.57
N GLN A 70 8.39 7.98 -0.71
CA GLN A 70 9.61 7.46 -0.10
C GLN A 70 9.51 7.44 1.42
N LYS A 71 8.94 8.48 2.01
CA LYS A 71 8.77 8.57 3.44
C LYS A 71 7.80 7.51 3.96
N VAL A 72 6.68 7.33 3.28
CA VAL A 72 5.69 6.33 3.66
C VAL A 72 6.29 4.94 3.61
N LEU A 73 7.08 4.65 2.57
CA LEU A 73 7.78 3.37 2.48
C LEU A 73 8.78 3.17 3.61
N HIS A 74 9.53 4.21 3.92
CA HIS A 74 10.54 4.12 4.98
C HIS A 74 9.93 3.79 6.33
N PHE A 75 8.79 4.36 6.65
CA PHE A 75 8.12 4.15 7.93
C PHE A 75 7.09 3.02 7.93
N ALA A 76 6.91 2.35 6.80
CA ALA A 76 5.94 1.25 6.72
C ALA A 76 6.37 0.08 7.61
N GLU A 77 5.43 -0.44 8.36
CA GLU A 77 5.68 -1.60 9.21
C GLU A 77 5.71 -2.88 8.38
N VAL A 78 6.48 -3.84 8.85
CA VAL A 78 6.55 -5.16 8.22
C VAL A 78 5.58 -6.09 8.91
N ASN A 79 4.66 -6.66 8.14
CA ASN A 79 3.76 -7.68 8.66
C ASN A 79 4.44 -9.03 8.50
N GLU A 80 4.72 -9.68 9.61
CA GLU A 80 5.42 -10.96 9.63
C GLU A 80 4.47 -12.15 9.75
N GLU A 81 3.18 -11.90 9.70
CA GLU A 81 2.19 -12.96 9.80
C GLU A 81 2.29 -13.93 8.63
N VAL A 82 2.30 -15.20 8.94
CA VAL A 82 2.32 -16.27 7.94
C VAL A 82 0.90 -16.75 7.72
N ARG A 83 0.51 -16.81 6.46
CA ARG A 83 -0.77 -17.40 6.08
C ARG A 83 -0.48 -18.65 5.26
N GLY A 84 -0.80 -19.73 5.83
CA GLY A 84 -0.60 -21.00 5.17
C GLY A 84 -1.88 -21.57 4.62
#